data_12bba3eccf2e3d811c0ce8319e7088db
#
_entry.id   12bba3eccf2e3d811c0ce8319e7088db
#
_cell.length_a   1.000
_cell.length_b   1.000
_cell.length_c   1.000
_cell.angle_alpha   90.00
_cell.angle_beta   90.00
_cell.angle_gamma   90.00
#
_symmetry.space_group_name_H-M   'P 1'
#
loop_
_entity.id
_entity.type
_entity.pdbx_description
1 polymer ?
#
loop_
_entity_poly.entity_id
_entity_poly.type
_entity_poly.pdbx_seq_one_letter_code
_entity_poly.pdbx_strand_id
1 'polypeptide(L)'
;IDQETLRYLELTGRSKEQIELVEKYSKATGLWHDPSATPRYSENLELDLTSVVPSISGPKRPQDRISLKDAKSSYEKIIPTYYSDKTKLDPVQVNLSGKSTTVKNGDVVIASITSCTNTSNPSVMLGAALLAKKAVEKGLKSKPWVKTTLAPGSKVVTDYYDKAGLTPYMEELGFNLVGYGCVTCIGNSGPLPAPISSAVNENDLAVTAVLSGNRNFEGRINPDVKMNYLASPLLVVAYALAGNMNFDFDKDSLGQDQSGSPVLLKDIWPTPSEIEQLVGSSISSEMFKKDYASVFEGDHRWKSLDTPTGSTFEWDPKSTYVRKPPYFEGMPRNPNPVTNISGARVLAVLGDSVTTDHISPAGNIKADSPAGKYLAENG
;
A
#
# COMPACT_ATOMS: atom_id res chain seq x y z
N ILE A 1 19.13 17.93 -5.80
CA ILE A 1 18.44 18.46 -7.00
C ILE A 1 19.40 18.33 -8.17
N ASP A 2 18.91 17.85 -9.32
CA ASP A 2 19.71 17.61 -10.52
C ASP A 2 18.85 17.81 -11.79
N GLN A 3 19.42 17.49 -12.94
CA GLN A 3 18.72 17.62 -14.23
C GLN A 3 17.50 16.68 -14.34
N GLU A 4 17.53 15.52 -13.70
CA GLU A 4 16.38 14.60 -13.68
C GLU A 4 15.20 15.19 -12.90
N THR A 5 15.47 15.88 -11.81
CA THR A 5 14.45 16.63 -11.07
C THR A 5 13.77 17.67 -11.95
N LEU A 6 14.51 18.42 -12.78
CA LEU A 6 13.93 19.42 -13.68
C LEU A 6 13.06 18.77 -14.77
N ARG A 7 13.51 17.65 -15.35
CA ARG A 7 12.71 16.88 -16.32
C ARG A 7 11.39 16.38 -15.72
N TYR A 8 11.43 15.90 -14.48
CA TYR A 8 10.24 15.47 -13.77
C TYR A 8 9.27 16.64 -13.53
N LEU A 9 9.77 17.81 -13.15
CA LEU A 9 8.95 19.00 -12.96
C LEU A 9 8.29 19.45 -14.26
N GLU A 10 8.99 19.39 -15.39
CA GLU A 10 8.46 19.68 -16.72
C GLU A 10 7.36 18.67 -17.10
N LEU A 11 7.64 17.37 -16.98
CA LEU A 11 6.68 16.31 -17.25
C LEU A 11 5.39 16.46 -16.43
N THR A 12 5.51 16.88 -15.18
CA THR A 12 4.39 17.08 -14.26
C THR A 12 3.72 18.46 -14.35
N GLY A 13 4.06 19.23 -15.37
CA GLY A 13 3.32 20.42 -15.79
C GLY A 13 3.67 21.71 -15.05
N ARG A 14 4.83 21.80 -14.39
CA ARG A 14 5.31 23.06 -13.80
C ARG A 14 5.67 24.06 -14.87
N SER A 15 5.50 25.36 -14.58
CA SER A 15 5.86 26.41 -15.54
C SER A 15 7.37 26.52 -15.71
N LYS A 16 7.80 27.07 -16.85
CA LYS A 16 9.23 27.29 -17.13
C LYS A 16 9.87 28.20 -16.08
N GLU A 17 9.17 29.24 -15.66
CA GLU A 17 9.64 30.18 -14.65
C GLU A 17 9.87 29.48 -13.31
N GLN A 18 8.97 28.57 -12.92
CA GLN A 18 9.12 27.80 -11.70
C GLN A 18 10.31 26.82 -11.78
N ILE A 19 10.50 26.16 -12.92
CA ILE A 19 11.61 25.24 -13.17
C ILE A 19 12.96 26.00 -13.11
N GLU A 20 13.03 27.16 -13.78
CA GLU A 20 14.20 28.03 -13.72
C GLU A 20 14.50 28.53 -12.30
N LEU A 21 13.45 28.86 -11.54
CA LEU A 21 13.58 29.27 -10.14
C LEU A 21 14.18 28.14 -9.31
N VAL A 22 13.67 26.90 -9.44
CA VAL A 22 14.18 25.72 -8.75
C VAL A 22 15.66 25.50 -9.07
N GLU A 23 16.04 25.58 -10.36
CA GLU A 23 17.42 25.43 -10.79
C GLU A 23 18.34 26.50 -10.18
N LYS A 24 18.00 27.77 -10.37
CA LYS A 24 18.80 28.92 -9.87
C LYS A 24 18.91 28.91 -8.35
N TYR A 25 17.80 28.65 -7.64
CA TYR A 25 17.79 28.58 -6.19
C TYR A 25 18.65 27.43 -5.67
N SER A 26 18.51 26.25 -6.26
CA SER A 26 19.27 25.07 -5.82
C SER A 26 20.78 25.23 -6.05
N LYS A 27 21.17 25.88 -7.15
CA LYS A 27 22.58 26.22 -7.40
C LYS A 27 23.10 27.26 -6.42
N ALA A 28 22.33 28.30 -6.12
CA ALA A 28 22.73 29.36 -5.21
C ALA A 28 22.85 28.91 -3.74
N THR A 29 22.03 27.92 -3.34
CA THR A 29 22.01 27.39 -1.96
C THR A 29 22.87 26.14 -1.75
N GLY A 30 23.56 25.65 -2.79
CA GLY A 30 24.38 24.44 -2.71
C GLY A 30 23.56 23.12 -2.65
N LEU A 31 22.28 23.16 -3.00
CA LEU A 31 21.40 21.97 -3.08
C LEU A 31 21.49 21.27 -4.45
N TRP A 32 22.13 21.89 -5.43
CA TRP A 32 22.35 21.28 -6.73
C TRP A 32 23.41 20.19 -6.63
N HIS A 33 23.12 19.02 -7.20
CA HIS A 33 24.05 17.91 -7.22
C HIS A 33 25.29 18.25 -8.04
N ASP A 34 26.45 18.20 -7.39
CA ASP A 34 27.77 18.33 -8.01
C ASP A 34 28.50 16.97 -7.90
N PRO A 35 28.68 16.23 -9.02
CA PRO A 35 29.34 14.94 -9.00
C PRO A 35 30.83 15.01 -8.64
N SER A 36 31.42 16.21 -8.68
CA SER A 36 32.83 16.44 -8.28
C SER A 36 33.00 16.75 -6.79
N ALA A 37 31.89 17.07 -6.11
CA ALA A 37 31.95 17.38 -4.68
C ALA A 37 32.21 16.12 -3.85
N THR A 38 33.17 16.17 -2.97
CA THR A 38 33.51 15.09 -2.03
C THR A 38 33.26 15.56 -0.59
N PRO A 39 32.01 15.52 -0.11
CA PRO A 39 31.66 15.86 1.25
C PRO A 39 32.42 14.99 2.25
N ARG A 40 32.79 15.57 3.38
CA ARG A 40 33.44 14.84 4.46
C ARG A 40 32.39 14.35 5.45
N TYR A 41 32.15 13.02 5.47
CA TYR A 41 31.15 12.37 6.33
C TYR A 41 31.82 11.75 7.57
N SER A 42 31.03 11.60 8.63
CA SER A 42 31.44 10.86 9.84
C SER A 42 31.57 9.36 9.54
N GLU A 43 30.67 8.84 8.69
CA GLU A 43 30.63 7.43 8.28
C GLU A 43 30.23 7.34 6.79
N ASN A 44 30.71 6.31 6.11
CA ASN A 44 30.38 6.02 4.72
C ASN A 44 29.80 4.62 4.62
N LEU A 45 28.81 4.46 3.75
CA LEU A 45 28.25 3.16 3.37
C LEU A 45 28.45 2.96 1.86
N GLU A 46 28.84 1.76 1.49
CA GLU A 46 28.97 1.35 0.08
C GLU A 46 27.94 0.29 -0.23
N LEU A 47 27.28 0.44 -1.38
CA LEU A 47 26.37 -0.54 -1.93
C LEU A 47 26.74 -0.84 -3.37
N ASP A 48 27.11 -2.09 -3.65
CA ASP A 48 27.24 -2.59 -5.02
C ASP A 48 25.85 -2.81 -5.60
N LEU A 49 25.45 -1.99 -6.57
CA LEU A 49 24.14 -2.08 -7.22
C LEU A 49 23.92 -3.40 -7.97
N THR A 50 24.99 -4.11 -8.34
CA THR A 50 24.88 -5.44 -8.97
C THR A 50 24.38 -6.50 -7.99
N SER A 51 24.49 -6.26 -6.69
CA SER A 51 23.93 -7.12 -5.63
C SER A 51 22.43 -6.95 -5.40
N VAL A 52 21.82 -5.92 -6.01
CA VAL A 52 20.39 -5.65 -5.88
C VAL A 52 19.60 -6.60 -6.77
N VAL A 53 18.80 -7.46 -6.16
CA VAL A 53 17.94 -8.43 -6.83
C VAL A 53 16.46 -8.17 -6.53
N PRO A 54 15.53 -8.65 -7.38
CA PRO A 54 14.10 -8.59 -7.08
C PRO A 54 13.81 -9.15 -5.70
N SER A 55 13.06 -8.39 -4.91
CA SER A 55 12.85 -8.69 -3.49
C SER A 55 11.44 -8.34 -3.05
N ILE A 56 10.97 -9.01 -2.00
CA ILE A 56 9.81 -8.64 -1.19
C ILE A 56 10.28 -8.34 0.23
N SER A 57 9.39 -7.80 1.07
CA SER A 57 9.72 -7.54 2.46
C SER A 57 8.58 -7.99 3.38
N GLY A 58 8.90 -8.79 4.38
CA GLY A 58 7.91 -9.34 5.32
C GLY A 58 8.41 -10.62 6.01
N PRO A 59 7.51 -11.28 6.74
CA PRO A 59 6.06 -11.03 6.87
C PRO A 59 5.64 -10.00 7.94
N LYS A 60 6.55 -9.42 8.71
CA LYS A 60 6.19 -8.60 9.87
C LYS A 60 6.64 -7.14 9.79
N ARG A 61 7.75 -6.86 9.12
CA ARG A 61 8.37 -5.53 9.14
C ARG A 61 8.93 -5.12 7.79
N PRO A 62 8.97 -3.82 7.46
CA PRO A 62 9.50 -3.34 6.18
C PRO A 62 10.97 -3.69 5.92
N GLN A 63 11.78 -3.84 6.96
CA GLN A 63 13.20 -4.17 6.86
C GLN A 63 13.47 -5.68 6.70
N ASP A 64 12.48 -6.54 6.84
CA ASP A 64 12.63 -7.99 6.68
C ASP A 64 12.69 -8.34 5.17
N ARG A 65 13.80 -7.94 4.51
CA ARG A 65 14.00 -8.14 3.08
C ARG A 65 14.26 -9.62 2.76
N ILE A 66 13.57 -10.11 1.74
CA ILE A 66 13.70 -11.48 1.21
C ILE A 66 13.90 -11.38 -0.31
N SER A 67 14.91 -12.05 -0.88
CA SER A 67 15.01 -12.14 -2.32
C SER A 67 13.79 -12.89 -2.88
N LEU A 68 13.29 -12.51 -4.06
CA LEU A 68 12.14 -13.19 -4.67
C LEU A 68 12.40 -14.68 -4.88
N LYS A 69 13.65 -15.04 -5.23
CA LYS A 69 14.09 -16.41 -5.38
C LYS A 69 13.95 -17.24 -4.10
N ASP A 70 14.13 -16.61 -2.94
CA ASP A 70 14.07 -17.26 -1.64
C ASP A 70 12.69 -17.12 -0.97
N ALA A 71 11.72 -16.44 -1.59
CA ALA A 71 10.42 -16.13 -1.01
C ALA A 71 9.69 -17.39 -0.56
N LYS A 72 9.61 -18.42 -1.40
CA LYS A 72 8.99 -19.71 -1.08
C LYS A 72 9.69 -20.40 0.09
N SER A 73 11.01 -20.55 0.06
CA SER A 73 11.75 -21.22 1.12
C SER A 73 11.73 -20.45 2.45
N SER A 74 11.69 -19.12 2.38
CA SER A 74 11.50 -18.27 3.57
C SER A 74 10.11 -18.46 4.17
N TYR A 75 9.07 -18.51 3.34
CA TYR A 75 7.71 -18.82 3.77
C TYR A 75 7.65 -20.19 4.44
N GLU A 76 8.18 -21.26 3.82
CA GLU A 76 8.17 -22.61 4.37
C GLU A 76 8.85 -22.72 5.74
N LYS A 77 9.90 -21.93 5.97
CA LYS A 77 10.60 -21.87 7.25
C LYS A 77 9.79 -21.16 8.35
N ILE A 78 9.04 -20.11 8.00
CA ILE A 78 8.39 -19.27 8.99
C ILE A 78 6.95 -19.71 9.30
N ILE A 79 6.24 -20.33 8.34
CA ILE A 79 4.83 -20.67 8.48
C ILE A 79 4.55 -21.58 9.71
N PRO A 80 5.42 -22.53 10.10
CA PRO A 80 5.18 -23.34 11.30
C PRO A 80 5.09 -22.53 12.60
N THR A 81 5.64 -21.32 12.65
CA THR A 81 5.59 -20.44 13.83
C THR A 81 4.23 -19.75 14.00
N TYR A 82 3.38 -19.80 12.98
CA TYR A 82 2.03 -19.20 12.98
C TYR A 82 0.94 -20.20 13.33
N TYR A 83 1.27 -21.49 13.46
CA TYR A 83 0.30 -22.50 13.86
C TYR A 83 0.10 -22.49 15.39
N SER A 84 -1.10 -22.18 15.83
CA SER A 84 -1.47 -22.28 17.24
C SER A 84 -2.04 -23.66 17.58
N ASP A 85 -2.73 -24.30 16.65
CA ASP A 85 -3.35 -25.62 16.81
C ASP A 85 -3.26 -26.43 15.50
N LYS A 86 -2.48 -27.53 15.54
CA LYS A 86 -2.27 -28.43 14.39
C LYS A 86 -3.47 -29.34 14.10
N THR A 87 -4.47 -29.36 14.97
CA THR A 87 -5.66 -30.21 14.82
C THR A 87 -6.75 -29.54 13.98
N LYS A 88 -6.65 -28.23 13.72
CA LYS A 88 -7.58 -27.49 12.90
C LYS A 88 -7.45 -27.80 11.41
N LEU A 89 -8.54 -27.64 10.67
CA LEU A 89 -8.60 -27.93 9.25
C LEU A 89 -7.68 -27.04 8.45
N ASP A 90 -6.94 -27.64 7.49
CA ASP A 90 -6.14 -26.98 6.48
C ASP A 90 -5.96 -27.92 5.29
N PRO A 91 -6.57 -27.73 4.11
CA PRO A 91 -7.40 -26.58 3.68
C PRO A 91 -8.86 -26.60 4.18
N VAL A 92 -9.48 -25.41 4.25
CA VAL A 92 -10.86 -25.21 4.65
C VAL A 92 -11.73 -24.94 3.40
N GLN A 93 -12.85 -25.64 3.26
CA GLN A 93 -13.82 -25.40 2.19
C GLN A 93 -14.61 -24.10 2.45
N VAL A 94 -14.73 -23.27 1.43
CA VAL A 94 -15.52 -22.04 1.46
C VAL A 94 -16.39 -21.91 0.21
N ASN A 95 -17.54 -21.27 0.34
CA ASN A 95 -18.42 -20.94 -0.79
C ASN A 95 -18.36 -19.44 -1.06
N LEU A 96 -17.89 -19.08 -2.25
CA LEU A 96 -17.79 -17.69 -2.71
C LEU A 96 -18.73 -17.48 -3.88
N SER A 97 -19.82 -16.73 -3.65
CA SER A 97 -20.82 -16.42 -4.68
C SER A 97 -21.33 -17.67 -5.44
N GLY A 98 -21.62 -18.75 -4.70
CA GLY A 98 -22.11 -20.00 -5.26
C GLY A 98 -21.04 -20.94 -5.83
N LYS A 99 -19.76 -20.57 -5.78
CA LYS A 99 -18.64 -21.44 -6.20
C LYS A 99 -17.89 -21.97 -4.99
N SER A 100 -17.70 -23.29 -4.93
CA SER A 100 -16.87 -23.90 -3.89
C SER A 100 -15.39 -23.70 -4.21
N THR A 101 -14.62 -23.29 -3.22
CA THR A 101 -13.16 -23.19 -3.27
C THR A 101 -12.58 -23.56 -1.90
N THR A 102 -11.26 -23.56 -1.78
CA THR A 102 -10.58 -23.82 -0.52
C THR A 102 -9.72 -22.64 -0.14
N VAL A 103 -9.57 -22.41 1.16
CA VAL A 103 -8.60 -21.47 1.75
C VAL A 103 -7.70 -22.24 2.69
N LYS A 104 -6.40 -21.97 2.62
CA LYS A 104 -5.37 -22.66 3.41
C LYS A 104 -4.30 -21.70 3.91
N ASN A 105 -3.45 -22.19 4.79
CA ASN A 105 -2.28 -21.44 5.25
C ASN A 105 -1.42 -20.93 4.08
N GLY A 106 -0.98 -19.68 4.17
CA GLY A 106 -0.19 -19.02 3.16
C GLY A 106 -0.96 -18.47 1.97
N ASP A 107 -2.28 -18.70 1.88
CA ASP A 107 -3.07 -18.10 0.81
C ASP A 107 -3.03 -16.57 0.92
N VAL A 108 -2.83 -15.94 -0.24
CA VAL A 108 -2.91 -14.50 -0.40
C VAL A 108 -4.39 -14.12 -0.47
N VAL A 109 -4.90 -13.57 0.62
CA VAL A 109 -6.32 -13.14 0.70
C VAL A 109 -6.51 -11.66 0.41
N ILE A 110 -5.42 -10.89 0.40
CA ILE A 110 -5.39 -9.48 -0.03
C ILE A 110 -4.20 -9.28 -0.96
N ALA A 111 -4.45 -8.75 -2.16
CA ALA A 111 -3.44 -8.25 -3.08
C ALA A 111 -3.80 -6.80 -3.43
N SER A 112 -2.99 -5.83 -2.99
CA SER A 112 -3.36 -4.42 -3.10
C SER A 112 -2.25 -3.57 -3.71
N ILE A 113 -2.58 -2.86 -4.79
CA ILE A 113 -1.78 -1.76 -5.27
C ILE A 113 -2.23 -0.51 -4.53
N THR A 114 -1.37 0.04 -3.67
CA THR A 114 -1.65 1.23 -2.86
C THR A 114 -0.62 2.32 -3.11
N SER A 115 -0.96 3.57 -2.82
CA SER A 115 -0.25 4.74 -3.32
C SER A 115 1.20 4.89 -2.87
N CYS A 116 1.48 4.67 -1.64
CA CYS A 116 2.75 4.98 -0.95
C CYS A 116 3.83 5.64 -1.85
N THR A 117 4.87 4.93 -2.25
CA THR A 117 5.98 5.48 -3.05
C THR A 117 5.81 5.33 -4.56
N ASN A 118 4.87 4.51 -5.02
CA ASN A 118 4.81 4.08 -6.42
C ASN A 118 4.11 5.07 -7.36
N THR A 119 3.27 5.94 -6.83
CA THR A 119 2.45 6.88 -7.64
C THR A 119 3.30 7.84 -8.47
N SER A 120 4.43 8.29 -7.96
CA SER A 120 5.34 9.18 -8.67
C SER A 120 6.23 8.47 -9.70
N ASN A 121 6.14 7.14 -9.79
CA ASN A 121 6.87 6.34 -10.79
C ASN A 121 5.89 5.65 -11.75
N PRO A 122 5.55 6.30 -12.88
CA PRO A 122 4.63 5.73 -13.85
C PRO A 122 5.08 4.38 -14.42
N SER A 123 6.39 4.13 -14.49
CA SER A 123 6.93 2.90 -15.08
C SER A 123 6.48 1.66 -14.30
N VAL A 124 6.49 1.70 -12.95
CA VAL A 124 6.04 0.56 -12.16
C VAL A 124 4.52 0.38 -12.19
N MET A 125 3.78 1.48 -12.28
CA MET A 125 2.32 1.44 -12.37
C MET A 125 1.87 0.90 -13.73
N LEU A 126 2.36 1.48 -14.84
CA LEU A 126 2.08 0.98 -16.19
C LEU A 126 2.61 -0.44 -16.40
N GLY A 127 3.76 -0.78 -15.80
CA GLY A 127 4.29 -2.13 -15.82
C GLY A 127 3.35 -3.15 -15.17
N ALA A 128 2.72 -2.80 -14.02
CA ALA A 128 1.73 -3.66 -13.37
C ALA A 128 0.48 -3.86 -14.24
N ALA A 129 -0.02 -2.79 -14.83
CA ALA A 129 -1.19 -2.87 -15.71
C ALA A 129 -0.88 -3.61 -17.03
N LEU A 130 0.33 -3.49 -17.57
CA LEU A 130 0.77 -4.26 -18.73
C LEU A 130 0.92 -5.76 -18.40
N LEU A 131 1.41 -6.08 -17.19
CA LEU A 131 1.43 -7.46 -16.70
C LEU A 131 0.02 -8.03 -16.60
N ALA A 132 -0.93 -7.25 -16.07
CA ALA A 132 -2.35 -7.63 -16.00
C ALA A 132 -2.92 -7.90 -17.40
N LYS A 133 -2.66 -7.02 -18.37
CA LYS A 133 -3.05 -7.21 -19.78
C LYS A 133 -2.53 -8.53 -20.31
N LYS A 134 -1.22 -8.78 -20.23
CA LYS A 134 -0.62 -10.02 -20.73
C LYS A 134 -1.17 -11.28 -20.03
N ALA A 135 -1.47 -11.19 -18.74
CA ALA A 135 -2.10 -12.28 -18.00
C ALA A 135 -3.52 -12.58 -18.51
N VAL A 136 -4.36 -11.54 -18.66
CA VAL A 136 -5.74 -11.68 -19.16
C VAL A 136 -5.75 -12.22 -20.61
N GLU A 137 -4.87 -11.71 -21.48
CA GLU A 137 -4.75 -12.19 -22.84
C GLU A 137 -4.34 -13.68 -22.93
N LYS A 138 -3.63 -14.20 -21.90
CA LYS A 138 -3.35 -15.61 -21.71
C LYS A 138 -4.48 -16.40 -21.03
N GLY A 139 -5.58 -15.74 -20.66
CA GLY A 139 -6.72 -16.38 -19.99
C GLY A 139 -6.55 -16.56 -18.49
N LEU A 140 -5.50 -15.99 -17.88
CA LEU A 140 -5.28 -16.06 -16.44
C LEU A 140 -6.25 -15.14 -15.68
N LYS A 141 -6.58 -15.54 -14.45
CA LYS A 141 -7.45 -14.80 -13.52
C LYS A 141 -6.84 -14.78 -12.13
N SER A 142 -7.11 -13.75 -11.35
CA SER A 142 -6.84 -13.76 -9.92
C SER A 142 -7.57 -14.91 -9.25
N LYS A 143 -6.97 -15.49 -8.20
CA LYS A 143 -7.63 -16.58 -7.48
C LYS A 143 -8.88 -16.06 -6.76
N PRO A 144 -9.96 -16.86 -6.68
CA PRO A 144 -11.26 -16.37 -6.20
C PRO A 144 -11.27 -15.95 -4.73
N TRP A 145 -10.33 -16.41 -3.93
CA TRP A 145 -10.18 -16.02 -2.53
C TRP A 145 -9.36 -14.75 -2.32
N VAL A 146 -8.73 -14.19 -3.39
CA VAL A 146 -7.91 -12.99 -3.30
C VAL A 146 -8.77 -11.75 -3.46
N LYS A 147 -8.83 -10.91 -2.44
CA LYS A 147 -9.39 -9.56 -2.53
C LYS A 147 -8.34 -8.64 -3.16
N THR A 148 -8.58 -8.22 -4.39
CA THR A 148 -7.73 -7.29 -5.12
C THR A 148 -8.25 -5.86 -4.99
N THR A 149 -7.35 -4.86 -4.89
CA THR A 149 -7.73 -3.45 -4.82
C THR A 149 -6.67 -2.57 -5.49
N LEU A 150 -7.13 -1.47 -6.11
CA LEU A 150 -6.30 -0.43 -6.68
C LEU A 150 -6.61 0.91 -5.98
N ALA A 151 -5.60 1.50 -5.32
CA ALA A 151 -5.71 2.78 -4.66
C ALA A 151 -4.48 3.65 -4.98
N PRO A 152 -4.38 4.24 -6.18
CA PRO A 152 -3.25 5.07 -6.55
C PRO A 152 -3.25 6.38 -5.77
N GLY A 153 -2.11 7.07 -5.70
CA GLY A 153 -1.98 8.32 -4.97
C GLY A 153 -2.48 9.56 -5.71
N SER A 154 -2.81 9.43 -6.99
CA SER A 154 -3.26 10.56 -7.84
C SER A 154 -4.24 10.09 -8.90
N LYS A 155 -5.18 10.97 -9.25
CA LYS A 155 -6.10 10.78 -10.39
C LYS A 155 -5.37 10.64 -11.73
N VAL A 156 -4.20 11.25 -11.88
CA VAL A 156 -3.37 11.12 -13.07
C VAL A 156 -3.04 9.66 -13.40
N VAL A 157 -2.95 8.79 -12.38
CA VAL A 157 -2.71 7.35 -12.59
C VAL A 157 -3.87 6.70 -13.35
N THR A 158 -5.10 7.00 -12.96
CA THR A 158 -6.28 6.50 -13.69
C THR A 158 -6.36 7.07 -15.10
N ASP A 159 -6.06 8.35 -15.27
CA ASP A 159 -6.05 9.00 -16.58
C ASP A 159 -5.05 8.33 -17.55
N TYR A 160 -3.82 8.03 -17.11
CA TYR A 160 -2.89 7.36 -18.01
C TYR A 160 -3.19 5.86 -18.21
N TYR A 161 -3.82 5.17 -17.24
CA TYR A 161 -4.32 3.81 -17.45
C TYR A 161 -5.40 3.78 -18.51
N ASP A 162 -6.35 4.73 -18.48
CA ASP A 162 -7.42 4.85 -19.45
C ASP A 162 -6.86 5.17 -20.84
N LYS A 163 -5.94 6.14 -20.94
CA LYS A 163 -5.29 6.50 -22.19
C LYS A 163 -4.46 5.36 -22.79
N ALA A 164 -3.84 4.54 -21.95
CA ALA A 164 -3.11 3.35 -22.38
C ALA A 164 -4.04 2.16 -22.71
N GLY A 165 -5.35 2.26 -22.43
CA GLY A 165 -6.30 1.19 -22.62
C GLY A 165 -6.08 -0.01 -21.66
N LEU A 166 -5.52 0.23 -20.45
CA LEU A 166 -5.14 -0.83 -19.53
C LEU A 166 -6.13 -1.02 -18.38
N THR A 167 -7.01 -0.07 -18.12
CA THR A 167 -8.03 -0.15 -17.06
C THR A 167 -8.87 -1.43 -17.14
N PRO A 168 -9.41 -1.87 -18.30
CA PRO A 168 -10.23 -3.07 -18.37
C PRO A 168 -9.51 -4.35 -17.93
N TYR A 169 -8.20 -4.44 -18.19
CA TYR A 169 -7.42 -5.61 -17.79
C TYR A 169 -7.13 -5.64 -16.28
N MET A 170 -6.97 -4.47 -15.66
CA MET A 170 -6.88 -4.37 -14.20
C MET A 170 -8.19 -4.79 -13.54
N GLU A 171 -9.33 -4.31 -14.07
CA GLU A 171 -10.67 -4.66 -13.60
C GLU A 171 -11.00 -6.14 -13.80
N GLU A 172 -10.60 -6.75 -14.92
CA GLU A 172 -10.77 -8.18 -15.17
C GLU A 172 -10.05 -9.04 -14.13
N LEU A 173 -8.89 -8.59 -13.63
CA LEU A 173 -8.20 -9.21 -12.51
C LEU A 173 -8.73 -8.77 -11.14
N GLY A 174 -9.79 -7.94 -11.10
CA GLY A 174 -10.44 -7.46 -9.89
C GLY A 174 -9.74 -6.29 -9.22
N PHE A 175 -8.68 -5.72 -9.80
CA PHE A 175 -8.02 -4.50 -9.30
C PHE A 175 -8.84 -3.25 -9.61
N ASN A 176 -10.04 -3.19 -9.03
CA ASN A 176 -10.93 -2.04 -9.15
C ASN A 176 -10.41 -0.86 -8.34
N LEU A 177 -10.66 0.36 -8.84
CA LEU A 177 -10.38 1.58 -8.11
C LEU A 177 -11.29 1.67 -6.88
N VAL A 178 -10.69 1.67 -5.68
CA VAL A 178 -11.42 1.76 -4.40
C VAL A 178 -11.21 3.11 -3.70
N GLY A 179 -10.31 3.92 -4.18
CA GLY A 179 -9.98 5.25 -3.63
C GLY A 179 -8.61 5.71 -4.07
N TYR A 180 -8.19 6.86 -3.55
CA TYR A 180 -6.86 7.41 -3.78
C TYR A 180 -6.14 7.56 -2.44
N GLY A 181 -4.85 7.19 -2.41
CA GLY A 181 -4.02 7.34 -1.22
C GLY A 181 -3.65 6.02 -0.53
N CYS A 182 -3.26 6.11 0.73
CA CYS A 182 -2.78 4.99 1.53
C CYS A 182 -3.91 4.10 2.06
N VAL A 183 -4.78 3.57 1.19
CA VAL A 183 -5.99 2.84 1.59
C VAL A 183 -5.63 1.56 2.34
N THR A 184 -5.01 0.59 1.68
CA THR A 184 -4.71 -0.72 2.29
C THR A 184 -3.57 -0.65 3.29
N CYS A 185 -2.60 0.23 3.08
CA CYS A 185 -1.43 0.38 3.97
C CYS A 185 -1.81 0.76 5.42
N ILE A 186 -3.00 1.30 5.63
CA ILE A 186 -3.56 1.66 6.95
C ILE A 186 -4.87 0.93 7.26
N GLY A 187 -5.14 -0.19 6.60
CA GLY A 187 -6.30 -1.04 6.90
C GLY A 187 -7.65 -0.56 6.37
N ASN A 188 -7.68 0.41 5.44
CA ASN A 188 -8.92 0.99 4.91
C ASN A 188 -9.50 0.25 3.69
N SER A 189 -8.98 -0.92 3.32
CA SER A 189 -9.58 -1.76 2.25
C SER A 189 -10.87 -2.46 2.68
N GLY A 190 -11.28 -2.29 3.92
CA GLY A 190 -12.45 -2.97 4.48
C GLY A 190 -12.21 -4.45 4.82
N PRO A 191 -13.23 -5.14 5.35
CA PRO A 191 -13.13 -6.53 5.80
C PRO A 191 -12.87 -7.49 4.63
N LEU A 192 -12.38 -8.67 4.95
CA LEU A 192 -12.40 -9.80 4.01
C LEU A 192 -13.84 -10.19 3.68
N PRO A 193 -14.10 -10.85 2.54
CA PRO A 193 -15.37 -11.51 2.29
C PRO A 193 -15.75 -12.41 3.47
N ALA A 194 -17.00 -12.35 3.95
CA ALA A 194 -17.43 -13.03 5.17
C ALA A 194 -17.06 -14.53 5.20
N PRO A 195 -17.23 -15.33 4.12
CA PRO A 195 -16.83 -16.73 4.12
C PRO A 195 -15.33 -16.94 4.33
N ILE A 196 -14.49 -16.03 3.81
CA ILE A 196 -13.03 -16.08 4.01
C ILE A 196 -12.68 -15.71 5.45
N SER A 197 -13.25 -14.61 5.96
CA SER A 197 -13.04 -14.18 7.35
C SER A 197 -13.44 -15.27 8.35
N SER A 198 -14.61 -15.91 8.17
CA SER A 198 -15.07 -17.03 9.00
C SER A 198 -14.09 -18.22 8.94
N ALA A 199 -13.70 -18.64 7.74
CA ALA A 199 -12.76 -19.76 7.57
C ALA A 199 -11.42 -19.49 8.25
N VAL A 200 -10.89 -18.25 8.12
CA VAL A 200 -9.62 -17.84 8.74
C VAL A 200 -9.72 -17.85 10.26
N ASN A 201 -10.77 -17.24 10.82
CA ASN A 201 -10.90 -17.09 12.28
C ASN A 201 -11.27 -18.40 12.98
N GLU A 202 -12.18 -19.19 12.43
CA GLU A 202 -12.63 -20.46 13.03
C GLU A 202 -11.54 -21.53 13.01
N ASN A 203 -10.67 -21.51 11.98
CA ASN A 203 -9.60 -22.51 11.81
C ASN A 203 -8.21 -21.95 12.10
N ASP A 204 -8.10 -20.70 12.59
CA ASP A 204 -6.85 -20.05 12.94
C ASP A 204 -5.81 -20.04 11.80
N LEU A 205 -6.29 -19.89 10.55
CA LEU A 205 -5.42 -19.91 9.39
C LEU A 205 -4.44 -18.73 9.39
N ALA A 206 -3.21 -18.99 8.97
CA ALA A 206 -2.20 -17.98 8.74
C ALA A 206 -2.23 -17.56 7.26
N VAL A 207 -3.15 -16.67 6.92
CA VAL A 207 -3.30 -16.09 5.57
C VAL A 207 -2.45 -14.83 5.40
N THR A 208 -2.31 -14.38 4.16
CA THR A 208 -1.32 -13.39 3.76
C THR A 208 -1.93 -12.20 3.02
N ALA A 209 -1.39 -11.00 3.27
CA ALA A 209 -1.58 -9.83 2.43
C ALA A 209 -0.28 -9.51 1.67
N VAL A 210 -0.39 -9.18 0.39
CA VAL A 210 0.70 -8.65 -0.44
C VAL A 210 0.29 -7.28 -0.96
N LEU A 211 1.08 -6.26 -0.66
CA LEU A 211 0.72 -4.88 -0.99
C LEU A 211 1.91 -4.04 -1.43
N SER A 212 1.68 -3.08 -2.31
CA SER A 212 2.71 -2.11 -2.74
C SER A 212 2.82 -0.92 -1.78
N GLY A 213 2.75 -1.19 -0.48
CA GLY A 213 2.83 -0.20 0.58
C GLY A 213 4.25 0.01 1.13
N ASN A 214 4.36 0.74 2.24
CA ASN A 214 5.61 0.97 2.97
C ASN A 214 5.55 0.50 4.44
N ARG A 215 4.43 -0.06 4.88
CA ARG A 215 4.20 -0.62 6.22
C ARG A 215 3.47 -1.95 6.10
N ASN A 216 3.90 -2.93 6.87
CA ASN A 216 3.32 -4.28 6.89
C ASN A 216 3.22 -4.87 8.30
N PHE A 217 3.05 -4.02 9.30
CA PHE A 217 2.90 -4.48 10.69
C PHE A 217 1.64 -5.33 10.85
N GLU A 218 1.75 -6.39 11.64
CA GLU A 218 0.65 -7.27 11.99
C GLU A 218 -0.53 -6.48 12.59
N GLY A 219 -1.75 -6.84 12.21
CA GLY A 219 -2.98 -6.16 12.64
C GLY A 219 -3.26 -4.81 11.95
N ARG A 220 -2.26 -4.20 11.28
CA ARG A 220 -2.43 -2.90 10.62
C ARG A 220 -3.20 -3.00 9.30
N ILE A 221 -2.89 -4.00 8.47
CA ILE A 221 -3.47 -4.15 7.13
C ILE A 221 -4.89 -4.68 7.20
N ASN A 222 -5.07 -5.76 7.96
CA ASN A 222 -6.36 -6.38 8.22
C ASN A 222 -6.26 -7.23 9.49
N PRO A 223 -7.26 -7.21 10.39
CA PRO A 223 -7.20 -7.95 11.66
C PRO A 223 -7.21 -9.48 11.50
N ASP A 224 -7.68 -10.00 10.36
CA ASP A 224 -7.72 -11.44 10.08
C ASP A 224 -6.42 -11.96 9.44
N VAL A 225 -5.48 -11.06 9.08
CA VAL A 225 -4.28 -11.41 8.30
C VAL A 225 -3.04 -11.35 9.18
N LYS A 226 -2.38 -12.50 9.35
CA LYS A 226 -1.20 -12.63 10.20
C LYS A 226 0.11 -12.29 9.52
N MET A 227 0.22 -12.52 8.21
CA MET A 227 1.44 -12.32 7.43
C MET A 227 1.23 -11.23 6.38
N ASN A 228 2.12 -10.24 6.35
CA ASN A 228 1.99 -9.10 5.46
C ASN A 228 3.30 -8.86 4.72
N TYR A 229 3.25 -8.85 3.38
CA TYR A 229 4.41 -8.65 2.53
C TYR A 229 4.30 -7.39 1.69
N LEU A 230 5.38 -6.62 1.65
CA LEU A 230 5.55 -5.50 0.74
C LEU A 230 6.17 -5.99 -0.56
N ALA A 231 5.63 -5.57 -1.67
CA ALA A 231 6.08 -5.93 -3.00
C ALA A 231 5.88 -4.79 -4.00
N SER A 232 6.53 -4.84 -5.16
CA SER A 232 6.25 -3.90 -6.24
C SER A 232 4.82 -4.10 -6.79
N PRO A 233 4.21 -3.09 -7.43
CA PRO A 233 2.90 -3.23 -8.07
C PRO A 233 2.81 -4.43 -9.03
N LEU A 234 3.88 -4.71 -9.80
CA LEU A 234 3.94 -5.88 -10.68
C LEU A 234 3.86 -7.19 -9.88
N LEU A 235 4.62 -7.30 -8.79
CA LEU A 235 4.60 -8.49 -7.95
C LEU A 235 3.28 -8.66 -7.18
N VAL A 236 2.60 -7.57 -6.85
CA VAL A 236 1.23 -7.64 -6.29
C VAL A 236 0.28 -8.33 -7.26
N VAL A 237 0.32 -7.96 -8.56
CA VAL A 237 -0.47 -8.65 -9.60
C VAL A 237 -0.05 -10.12 -9.72
N ALA A 238 1.27 -10.41 -9.73
CA ALA A 238 1.77 -11.78 -9.81
C ALA A 238 1.29 -12.65 -8.63
N TYR A 239 1.30 -12.13 -7.40
CA TYR A 239 0.79 -12.85 -6.22
C TYR A 239 -0.74 -13.00 -6.22
N ALA A 240 -1.49 -12.08 -6.82
CA ALA A 240 -2.94 -12.27 -7.01
C ALA A 240 -3.24 -13.45 -7.96
N LEU A 241 -2.41 -13.64 -8.99
CA LEU A 241 -2.49 -14.76 -9.92
C LEU A 241 -2.03 -16.07 -9.28
N ALA A 242 -0.94 -16.05 -8.51
CA ALA A 242 -0.41 -17.22 -7.78
C ALA A 242 -1.36 -17.66 -6.65
N GLY A 243 -1.87 -16.70 -5.88
CA GLY A 243 -2.85 -16.92 -4.81
C GLY A 243 -2.28 -17.50 -3.51
N ASN A 244 -0.99 -17.81 -3.43
CA ASN A 244 -0.36 -18.37 -2.22
C ASN A 244 1.12 -17.99 -2.15
N MET A 245 1.67 -17.86 -0.94
CA MET A 245 3.09 -17.57 -0.73
C MET A 245 4.00 -18.78 -0.97
N ASN A 246 3.47 -20.00 -0.89
CA ASN A 246 4.20 -21.22 -1.24
C ASN A 246 4.26 -21.40 -2.76
N PHE A 247 4.87 -20.44 -3.44
CA PHE A 247 4.92 -20.35 -4.89
C PHE A 247 6.32 -19.93 -5.35
N ASP A 248 6.88 -20.69 -6.29
CA ASP A 248 8.18 -20.42 -6.93
C ASP A 248 7.94 -19.82 -8.32
N PHE A 249 8.13 -18.50 -8.47
CA PHE A 249 7.87 -17.80 -9.72
C PHE A 249 8.77 -18.24 -10.90
N ASP A 250 9.89 -18.89 -10.63
CA ASP A 250 10.77 -19.41 -11.68
C ASP A 250 10.30 -20.78 -12.22
N LYS A 251 9.52 -21.55 -11.43
CA LYS A 251 9.16 -22.94 -11.74
C LYS A 251 7.66 -23.20 -11.80
N ASP A 252 6.89 -22.58 -10.89
CA ASP A 252 5.48 -22.90 -10.74
C ASP A 252 4.63 -22.11 -11.77
N SER A 253 3.64 -22.79 -12.36
CA SER A 253 2.74 -22.19 -13.33
C SER A 253 1.65 -21.38 -12.66
N LEU A 254 1.40 -20.17 -13.15
CA LEU A 254 0.27 -19.29 -12.72
C LEU A 254 -1.09 -19.83 -13.17
N GLY A 255 -1.12 -20.68 -14.18
CA GLY A 255 -2.28 -21.29 -14.78
C GLY A 255 -1.98 -21.85 -16.16
N GLN A 256 -3.01 -22.12 -16.93
CA GLN A 256 -2.92 -22.56 -18.32
C GLN A 256 -3.50 -21.52 -19.26
N ASP A 257 -2.90 -21.37 -20.43
CA ASP A 257 -3.46 -20.54 -21.49
C ASP A 257 -4.63 -21.26 -22.20
N GLN A 258 -5.22 -20.59 -23.20
CA GLN A 258 -6.34 -21.11 -23.96
C GLN A 258 -6.01 -22.41 -24.72
N SER A 259 -4.73 -22.73 -24.95
CA SER A 259 -4.28 -23.99 -25.54
C SER A 259 -4.03 -25.09 -24.52
N GLY A 260 -4.16 -24.81 -23.22
CA GLY A 260 -3.84 -25.72 -22.12
C GLY A 260 -2.36 -25.72 -21.74
N SER A 261 -1.55 -24.83 -22.33
CA SER A 261 -0.12 -24.73 -22.02
C SER A 261 0.11 -23.98 -20.70
N PRO A 262 1.06 -24.43 -19.84
CA PRO A 262 1.36 -23.73 -18.60
C PRO A 262 1.95 -22.35 -18.87
N VAL A 263 1.49 -21.35 -18.12
CA VAL A 263 1.98 -19.96 -18.19
C VAL A 263 2.84 -19.66 -16.96
N LEU A 264 4.10 -19.34 -17.19
CA LEU A 264 5.03 -18.93 -16.14
C LEU A 264 5.07 -17.39 -16.04
N LEU A 265 5.56 -16.87 -14.93
CA LEU A 265 5.67 -15.41 -14.74
C LEU A 265 6.51 -14.74 -15.84
N LYS A 266 7.61 -15.36 -16.27
CA LYS A 266 8.48 -14.86 -17.34
C LYS A 266 7.76 -14.66 -18.68
N ASP A 267 6.71 -15.45 -18.95
CA ASP A 267 5.97 -15.40 -20.23
C ASP A 267 5.05 -14.17 -20.33
N ILE A 268 4.74 -13.56 -19.20
CA ILE A 268 3.87 -12.38 -19.10
C ILE A 268 4.58 -11.16 -18.51
N TRP A 269 5.83 -11.30 -18.05
CA TRP A 269 6.58 -10.19 -17.49
C TRP A 269 6.90 -9.14 -18.57
N PRO A 270 6.52 -7.85 -18.38
CA PRO A 270 6.77 -6.83 -19.39
C PRO A 270 8.27 -6.50 -19.46
N THR A 271 8.73 -6.23 -20.66
CA THR A 271 10.10 -5.75 -20.90
C THR A 271 10.24 -4.27 -20.57
N PRO A 272 11.44 -3.79 -20.21
CA PRO A 272 11.69 -2.35 -20.01
C PRO A 272 11.27 -1.50 -21.21
N SER A 273 11.51 -1.95 -22.44
CA SER A 273 11.16 -1.23 -23.66
C SER A 273 9.65 -1.09 -23.85
N GLU A 274 8.86 -2.13 -23.54
CA GLU A 274 7.38 -2.04 -23.59
C GLU A 274 6.86 -1.02 -22.59
N ILE A 275 7.44 -1.00 -21.38
CA ILE A 275 7.05 -0.04 -20.34
C ILE A 275 7.41 1.40 -20.77
N GLU A 276 8.62 1.61 -21.30
CA GLU A 276 9.09 2.91 -21.77
C GLU A 276 8.20 3.47 -22.89
N GLN A 277 7.82 2.65 -23.86
CA GLN A 277 6.89 3.03 -24.92
C GLN A 277 5.53 3.47 -24.37
N LEU A 278 5.00 2.72 -23.38
CA LEU A 278 3.74 3.08 -22.73
C LEU A 278 3.84 4.41 -21.97
N VAL A 279 4.91 4.61 -21.21
CA VAL A 279 5.16 5.88 -20.51
C VAL A 279 5.18 7.04 -21.49
N GLY A 280 5.96 6.91 -22.58
CA GLY A 280 6.09 7.97 -23.59
C GLY A 280 4.79 8.29 -24.35
N SER A 281 3.92 7.29 -24.57
CA SER A 281 2.66 7.47 -25.30
C SER A 281 1.46 7.87 -24.43
N SER A 282 1.50 7.54 -23.14
CA SER A 282 0.31 7.65 -22.28
C SER A 282 0.36 8.83 -21.32
N ILE A 283 1.53 9.40 -21.03
CA ILE A 283 1.68 10.49 -20.06
C ILE A 283 1.93 11.80 -20.75
N SER A 284 1.26 12.85 -20.29
CA SER A 284 1.48 14.22 -20.76
C SER A 284 1.31 15.23 -19.64
N SER A 285 1.96 16.38 -19.75
CA SER A 285 1.83 17.47 -18.79
C SER A 285 0.41 18.02 -18.68
N GLU A 286 -0.39 17.92 -19.76
CA GLU A 286 -1.79 18.35 -19.80
C GLU A 286 -2.66 17.55 -18.82
N MET A 287 -2.40 16.26 -18.62
CA MET A 287 -3.11 15.44 -17.63
C MET A 287 -2.94 16.02 -16.23
N PHE A 288 -1.71 16.31 -15.85
CA PHE A 288 -1.41 16.91 -14.55
C PHE A 288 -2.08 18.28 -14.39
N LYS A 289 -1.99 19.13 -15.40
CA LYS A 289 -2.63 20.46 -15.37
C LYS A 289 -4.15 20.35 -15.23
N LYS A 290 -4.79 19.45 -15.98
CA LYS A 290 -6.23 19.20 -15.92
C LYS A 290 -6.66 18.76 -14.52
N ASP A 291 -6.00 17.75 -13.96
CA ASP A 291 -6.38 17.18 -12.67
C ASP A 291 -6.14 18.14 -11.50
N TYR A 292 -5.04 18.90 -11.57
CA TYR A 292 -4.74 19.87 -10.52
C TYR A 292 -5.51 21.20 -10.66
N ALA A 293 -6.09 21.53 -11.82
CA ALA A 293 -6.85 22.75 -12.01
C ALA A 293 -8.08 22.82 -11.08
N SER A 294 -8.72 21.69 -10.79
CA SER A 294 -9.94 21.61 -9.98
C SER A 294 -9.71 21.06 -8.57
N VAL A 295 -8.46 20.95 -8.12
CA VAL A 295 -8.14 20.30 -6.83
C VAL A 295 -8.80 20.97 -5.61
N PHE A 296 -9.04 22.28 -5.68
CA PHE A 296 -9.70 23.04 -4.63
C PHE A 296 -11.23 23.14 -4.76
N GLU A 297 -11.79 22.66 -5.86
CA GLU A 297 -13.23 22.79 -6.09
C GLU A 297 -14.06 21.70 -5.40
N GLY A 298 -13.50 20.50 -5.30
CA GLY A 298 -14.20 19.31 -4.83
C GLY A 298 -15.38 18.91 -5.71
N ASP A 299 -15.98 17.77 -5.42
CA ASP A 299 -17.20 17.32 -6.06
C ASP A 299 -18.47 17.96 -5.41
N HIS A 300 -19.63 17.59 -5.92
CA HIS A 300 -20.90 18.15 -5.41
C HIS A 300 -21.15 17.75 -3.94
N ARG A 301 -20.69 16.57 -3.48
CA ARG A 301 -20.82 16.12 -2.09
C ARG A 301 -20.00 16.98 -1.16
N TRP A 302 -18.76 17.29 -1.56
CA TRP A 302 -17.90 18.21 -0.82
C TRP A 302 -18.49 19.61 -0.72
N LYS A 303 -19.02 20.14 -1.84
CA LYS A 303 -19.64 21.47 -1.90
C LYS A 303 -20.96 21.58 -1.11
N SER A 304 -21.64 20.45 -0.90
CA SER A 304 -22.91 20.41 -0.15
C SER A 304 -22.75 20.21 1.35
N LEU A 305 -21.51 20.05 1.86
CA LEU A 305 -21.28 19.96 3.29
C LEU A 305 -21.66 21.27 3.96
N ASP A 306 -22.49 21.17 5.01
CA ASP A 306 -22.78 22.30 5.87
C ASP A 306 -21.54 22.59 6.74
N THR A 307 -20.98 23.78 6.54
CA THR A 307 -19.74 24.17 7.21
C THR A 307 -19.98 25.37 8.12
N PRO A 308 -19.48 25.33 9.38
CA PRO A 308 -19.55 26.47 10.27
C PRO A 308 -18.83 27.68 9.67
N THR A 309 -19.41 28.88 9.84
CA THR A 309 -18.84 30.14 9.33
C THR A 309 -18.11 30.95 10.39
N GLY A 310 -18.02 30.44 11.62
CA GLY A 310 -17.32 31.09 12.72
C GLY A 310 -15.79 31.07 12.62
N SER A 311 -15.12 31.90 13.42
CA SER A 311 -13.65 31.91 13.53
C SER A 311 -13.09 30.77 14.40
N THR A 312 -13.94 30.05 15.11
CA THR A 312 -13.59 28.93 15.99
C THR A 312 -14.49 27.74 15.69
N PHE A 313 -13.94 26.54 15.89
CA PHE A 313 -14.71 25.31 15.72
C PHE A 313 -15.71 25.13 16.88
N GLU A 314 -16.96 24.82 16.57
CA GLU A 314 -18.01 24.49 17.56
C GLU A 314 -17.96 22.98 17.84
N TRP A 315 -17.52 22.62 19.04
CA TRP A 315 -17.39 21.24 19.46
C TRP A 315 -18.76 20.70 19.90
N ASP A 316 -19.17 19.57 19.30
CA ASP A 316 -20.31 18.79 19.78
C ASP A 316 -19.86 17.93 20.98
N PRO A 317 -20.35 18.19 22.21
CA PRO A 317 -19.97 17.43 23.39
C PRO A 317 -20.45 15.97 23.37
N LYS A 318 -21.42 15.64 22.49
CA LYS A 318 -21.90 14.26 22.29
C LYS A 318 -21.12 13.49 21.25
N SER A 319 -20.30 14.15 20.43
CA SER A 319 -19.52 13.48 19.40
C SER A 319 -18.47 12.56 20.04
N THR A 320 -18.44 11.31 19.58
CA THR A 320 -17.36 10.36 19.91
C THR A 320 -16.27 10.33 18.85
N TYR A 321 -16.53 10.90 17.67
CA TYR A 321 -15.61 10.91 16.53
C TYR A 321 -14.72 12.16 16.48
N VAL A 322 -15.31 13.35 16.64
CA VAL A 322 -14.57 14.62 16.69
C VAL A 322 -14.80 15.24 18.07
N ARG A 323 -13.97 14.87 19.04
CA ARG A 323 -14.11 15.29 20.43
C ARG A 323 -13.06 16.30 20.84
N LYS A 324 -13.45 17.31 21.62
CA LYS A 324 -12.52 18.30 22.19
C LYS A 324 -11.49 17.60 23.07
N PRO A 325 -10.16 17.73 22.78
CA PRO A 325 -9.12 17.09 23.59
C PRO A 325 -9.01 17.76 24.98
N PRO A 326 -8.87 16.99 26.06
CA PRO A 326 -8.82 17.53 27.42
C PRO A 326 -7.52 18.29 27.75
N TYR A 327 -6.45 18.09 26.99
CA TYR A 327 -5.16 18.74 27.25
C TYR A 327 -5.14 20.24 26.94
N PHE A 328 -6.19 20.81 26.34
CA PHE A 328 -6.36 22.26 26.19
C PHE A 328 -7.14 22.89 27.35
N GLU A 329 -7.68 22.10 28.26
CA GLU A 329 -8.42 22.61 29.40
C GLU A 329 -7.50 23.30 30.39
N GLY A 330 -7.81 24.54 30.78
CA GLY A 330 -6.97 25.32 31.68
C GLY A 330 -5.66 25.84 31.13
N MET A 331 -5.42 25.67 29.82
CA MET A 331 -4.19 26.13 29.18
C MET A 331 -4.11 27.67 29.18
N PRO A 332 -3.06 28.29 29.75
CA PRO A 332 -2.90 29.72 29.78
C PRO A 332 -2.63 30.28 28.37
N ARG A 333 -3.05 31.52 28.13
CA ARG A 333 -2.78 32.21 26.85
C ARG A 333 -1.30 32.34 26.52
N ASN A 334 -0.48 32.58 27.55
CA ASN A 334 0.98 32.61 27.43
C ASN A 334 1.53 31.32 28.03
N PRO A 335 2.37 30.59 27.31
CA PRO A 335 2.98 29.36 27.84
C PRO A 335 3.89 29.69 29.02
N ASN A 336 3.87 28.81 30.02
CA ASN A 336 4.85 28.90 31.10
C ASN A 336 6.26 28.57 30.58
N PRO A 337 7.31 29.11 31.19
CA PRO A 337 8.67 28.69 30.85
C PRO A 337 8.85 27.19 31.07
N VAL A 338 9.70 26.59 30.26
CA VAL A 338 10.08 25.17 30.41
C VAL A 338 10.84 25.00 31.72
N THR A 339 10.36 24.08 32.56
CA THR A 339 10.97 23.75 33.85
C THR A 339 11.26 22.26 33.93
N ASN A 340 12.18 21.86 34.82
CA ASN A 340 12.41 20.46 35.09
C ASN A 340 11.18 19.82 35.73
N ILE A 341 10.86 18.59 35.29
CA ILE A 341 9.77 17.80 35.87
C ILE A 341 10.32 17.05 37.07
N SER A 342 9.76 17.29 38.24
CA SER A 342 10.15 16.62 39.49
C SER A 342 8.93 15.93 40.12
N GLY A 343 9.14 14.73 40.70
CA GLY A 343 8.10 13.99 41.41
C GLY A 343 7.05 13.34 40.50
N ALA A 344 7.23 13.32 39.20
CA ALA A 344 6.33 12.65 38.27
C ALA A 344 6.36 11.12 38.48
N ARG A 345 5.19 10.49 38.41
CA ARG A 345 5.07 9.01 38.45
C ARG A 345 5.06 8.47 37.05
N VAL A 346 5.76 7.35 36.84
CA VAL A 346 5.78 6.64 35.55
C VAL A 346 4.40 6.02 35.31
N LEU A 347 3.75 6.39 34.19
CA LEU A 347 2.50 5.81 33.76
C LEU A 347 2.69 4.48 33.03
N ALA A 348 3.67 4.42 32.13
CA ALA A 348 4.00 3.24 31.36
C ALA A 348 5.49 3.22 31.01
N VAL A 349 6.08 2.05 30.94
CA VAL A 349 7.43 1.81 30.43
C VAL A 349 7.30 0.95 29.19
N LEU A 350 7.72 1.48 28.04
CA LEU A 350 7.65 0.79 26.75
C LEU A 350 9.07 0.43 26.32
N GLY A 351 9.21 -0.73 25.67
CA GLY A 351 10.48 -1.17 25.10
C GLY A 351 10.77 -0.51 23.75
N ASP A 352 11.86 -0.95 23.14
CA ASP A 352 12.26 -0.50 21.80
C ASP A 352 11.26 -0.94 20.73
N SER A 353 11.22 -0.19 19.63
CA SER A 353 10.39 -0.48 18.45
C SER A 353 8.87 -0.44 18.67
N VAL A 354 8.40 0.10 19.79
CA VAL A 354 6.97 0.37 19.99
C VAL A 354 6.55 1.61 19.22
N THR A 355 5.50 1.47 18.41
CA THR A 355 4.94 2.55 17.59
C THR A 355 3.50 2.85 18.01
N THR A 356 2.92 3.90 17.45
CA THR A 356 1.51 4.25 17.66
C THR A 356 0.56 3.14 17.21
N ASP A 357 0.94 2.32 16.23
CA ASP A 357 0.14 1.16 15.80
C ASP A 357 -0.05 0.11 16.90
N HIS A 358 0.91 -0.03 17.83
CA HIS A 358 0.79 -0.94 18.99
C HIS A 358 -0.16 -0.41 20.06
N ILE A 359 -0.35 0.91 20.13
CA ILE A 359 -1.16 1.57 21.16
C ILE A 359 -2.58 1.84 20.63
N SER A 360 -2.68 2.33 19.40
CA SER A 360 -3.93 2.68 18.73
C SER A 360 -3.82 2.33 17.24
N PRO A 361 -4.02 1.05 16.89
CA PRO A 361 -3.90 0.59 15.50
C PRO A 361 -4.99 1.21 14.63
N ALA A 362 -4.63 1.51 13.38
CA ALA A 362 -5.61 1.81 12.35
C ALA A 362 -6.42 0.54 12.00
N GLY A 363 -7.64 0.69 11.53
CA GLY A 363 -8.49 -0.41 11.10
C GLY A 363 -9.77 -0.55 11.91
N ASN A 364 -10.40 -1.71 11.82
CA ASN A 364 -11.67 -1.97 12.48
C ASN A 364 -11.54 -2.02 14.01
N ILE A 365 -12.47 -1.37 14.69
CA ILE A 365 -12.62 -1.44 16.13
C ILE A 365 -13.53 -2.64 16.45
N LYS A 366 -13.00 -3.65 17.12
CA LYS A 366 -13.81 -4.82 17.53
C LYS A 366 -14.82 -4.41 18.60
N ALA A 367 -16.07 -4.89 18.47
CA ALA A 367 -17.16 -4.53 19.37
C ALA A 367 -16.89 -4.91 20.84
N ASP A 368 -16.14 -5.99 21.09
CA ASP A 368 -15.77 -6.49 22.41
C ASP A 368 -14.51 -5.82 23.00
N SER A 369 -13.80 -5.00 22.21
CA SER A 369 -12.66 -4.22 22.67
C SER A 369 -13.07 -3.09 23.62
N PRO A 370 -12.15 -2.55 24.45
CA PRO A 370 -12.45 -1.38 25.29
C PRO A 370 -13.00 -0.20 24.49
N ALA A 371 -12.43 0.11 23.33
CA ALA A 371 -12.89 1.17 22.43
C ALA A 371 -14.26 0.86 21.83
N GLY A 372 -14.51 -0.39 21.39
CA GLY A 372 -15.80 -0.81 20.86
C GLY A 372 -16.92 -0.72 21.88
N LYS A 373 -16.68 -1.16 23.11
CA LYS A 373 -17.65 -1.00 24.22
C LYS A 373 -17.96 0.46 24.51
N TYR A 374 -16.92 1.30 24.60
CA TYR A 374 -17.12 2.75 24.80
C TYR A 374 -17.98 3.38 23.71
N LEU A 375 -17.70 3.05 22.43
CA LEU A 375 -18.49 3.58 21.31
C LEU A 375 -19.93 3.09 21.33
N ALA A 376 -20.16 1.81 21.63
CA ALA A 376 -21.51 1.24 21.73
C ALA A 376 -22.33 1.85 22.89
N GLU A 377 -21.68 2.18 24.01
CA GLU A 377 -22.33 2.80 25.18
C GLU A 377 -22.68 4.28 24.94
N ASN A 378 -22.00 4.94 24.01
CA ASN A 378 -22.19 6.35 23.72
C ASN A 378 -22.93 6.63 22.38
N GLY A 379 -23.51 5.63 21.72
CA GLY A 379 -24.26 5.75 20.46
C GLY A 379 -23.33 5.73 19.25
#